data_facdefd7999835ff9244fb9562b4c91f
#
_entry.id   facdefd7999835ff9244fb9562b4c91f
#
_cell.length_a   1.000
_cell.length_b   1.000
_cell.length_c   1.000
_cell.angle_alpha   90.00
_cell.angle_beta   90.00
_cell.angle_gamma   90.00
#
_symmetry.space_group_name_H-M   'P 1'
#
loop_
_entity.id
_entity.type
_entity.pdbx_description
1 polymer ?
#
loop_
_entity_poly.entity_id
_entity_poly.type
_entity_poly.pdbx_seq_one_letter_code
_entity_poly.pdbx_strand_id
1 'polypeptide(L)'
;MSFIPKSSYSKTELIDCSNGKLFTKAGDGRLPSDNMLMFDEIQNINSTGGEFGKGSVVANLSINPNLWFFNCHFKEDPVMPGCLGLDAMWQLVGFFLGWVGEPGKGRALGVSSVKFIGEVLKNIKIARYQIDMKRILKKKGAVV
;
A
#
# COMPACT_ATOMS: atom_id res chain seq x y z
N MET A 1 -2.11 8.99 -22.73
CA MET A 1 -0.77 9.37 -22.29
C MET A 1 -0.13 8.16 -21.61
N SER A 2 1.18 7.95 -21.78
CA SER A 2 1.89 6.89 -21.06
C SER A 2 2.09 7.31 -19.60
N PHE A 3 1.99 6.36 -18.66
CA PHE A 3 2.33 6.60 -17.25
C PHE A 3 3.79 7.00 -17.12
N ILE A 4 4.05 8.07 -16.39
CA ILE A 4 5.41 8.54 -16.06
C ILE A 4 5.58 8.32 -14.56
N PRO A 5 6.50 7.43 -14.13
CA PRO A 5 6.76 7.18 -12.73
C PRO A 5 7.25 8.44 -12.00
N LYS A 6 6.71 8.70 -10.82
CA LYS A 6 7.16 9.74 -9.88
C LYS A 6 7.69 9.08 -8.61
N SER A 7 8.45 9.81 -7.83
CA SER A 7 8.99 9.33 -6.55
C SER A 7 8.03 9.49 -5.37
N SER A 8 6.92 10.18 -5.54
CA SER A 8 5.90 10.41 -4.50
C SER A 8 4.52 10.57 -5.10
N TYR A 9 3.48 10.28 -4.32
CA TYR A 9 2.07 10.36 -4.73
C TYR A 9 1.20 10.90 -3.61
N SER A 10 0.35 11.85 -3.97
CA SER A 10 -0.66 12.46 -3.11
C SER A 10 -1.91 11.58 -2.99
N LYS A 11 -2.78 11.88 -2.03
CA LYS A 11 -4.08 11.20 -1.86
C LYS A 11 -4.91 11.20 -3.14
N THR A 12 -4.96 12.33 -3.84
CA THR A 12 -5.72 12.46 -5.11
C THR A 12 -5.21 11.49 -6.16
N GLU A 13 -3.90 11.37 -6.31
CA GLU A 13 -3.29 10.43 -7.27
C GLU A 13 -3.51 8.96 -6.88
N LEU A 14 -3.55 8.67 -5.59
CA LEU A 14 -3.89 7.32 -5.10
C LEU A 14 -5.36 6.98 -5.37
N ILE A 15 -6.26 7.94 -5.22
CA ILE A 15 -7.68 7.81 -5.63
C ILE A 15 -7.78 7.63 -7.16
N ASP A 16 -7.00 8.35 -7.95
CA ASP A 16 -6.95 8.12 -9.40
C ASP A 16 -6.45 6.72 -9.76
N CYS A 17 -5.51 6.17 -8.98
CA CYS A 17 -5.12 4.76 -9.11
C CYS A 17 -6.29 3.80 -8.82
N SER A 18 -7.05 4.05 -7.75
CA SER A 18 -8.26 3.26 -7.42
C SER A 18 -9.29 3.30 -8.55
N ASN A 19 -9.46 4.45 -9.18
CA ASN A 19 -10.36 4.67 -10.30
C ASN A 19 -9.81 4.17 -11.66
N GLY A 20 -8.59 3.61 -11.69
CA GLY A 20 -7.95 3.12 -12.90
C GLY A 20 -7.45 4.19 -13.85
N LYS A 21 -7.19 5.41 -13.33
CA LYS A 21 -6.72 6.55 -14.12
C LYS A 21 -5.21 6.73 -14.08
N LEU A 22 -4.53 6.17 -13.09
CA LEU A 22 -3.08 6.32 -12.92
C LEU A 22 -2.30 5.36 -13.81
N PHE A 23 -2.56 4.07 -13.68
CA PHE A 23 -2.04 3.03 -14.56
C PHE A 23 -3.08 2.79 -15.66
N THR A 24 -2.79 3.19 -16.87
CA THR A 24 -3.81 3.38 -17.91
C THR A 24 -3.90 2.26 -18.94
N LYS A 25 -3.09 1.22 -18.83
CA LYS A 25 -3.17 0.06 -19.71
C LYS A 25 -4.29 -0.89 -19.25
N ALA A 26 -4.93 -1.53 -20.19
CA ALA A 26 -5.95 -2.53 -19.88
C ALA A 26 -5.36 -3.66 -19.03
N GLY A 27 -6.00 -3.97 -17.92
CA GLY A 27 -5.54 -5.01 -16.99
C GLY A 27 -4.52 -4.55 -15.95
N ASP A 28 -4.15 -3.27 -15.91
CA ASP A 28 -3.27 -2.74 -14.87
C ASP A 28 -3.92 -2.85 -13.49
N GLY A 29 -3.06 -3.00 -12.48
CA GLY A 29 -3.47 -3.06 -11.07
C GLY A 29 -4.11 -1.76 -10.62
N ARG A 30 -4.99 -1.87 -9.62
CA ARG A 30 -5.65 -0.74 -8.95
C ARG A 30 -5.48 -0.86 -7.47
N LEU A 31 -5.42 0.28 -6.79
CA LEU A 31 -5.62 0.33 -5.35
C LEU A 31 -7.10 0.09 -5.03
N PRO A 32 -7.41 -0.42 -3.84
CA PRO A 32 -8.79 -0.40 -3.35
C PRO A 32 -9.26 1.04 -3.16
N SER A 33 -10.57 1.23 -3.02
CA SER A 33 -11.20 2.53 -2.81
C SER A 33 -11.71 2.70 -1.38
N ASP A 34 -12.08 3.93 -1.06
CA ASP A 34 -12.79 4.32 0.16
C ASP A 34 -12.10 3.80 1.43
N ASN A 35 -12.85 3.10 2.27
CA ASN A 35 -12.36 2.59 3.56
C ASN A 35 -11.23 1.57 3.45
N MET A 36 -11.05 0.93 2.31
CA MET A 36 -9.99 -0.05 2.10
C MET A 36 -8.69 0.55 1.56
N LEU A 37 -8.67 1.82 1.16
CA LEU A 37 -7.43 2.52 0.82
C LEU A 37 -6.72 2.93 2.11
N MET A 38 -5.67 2.18 2.48
CA MET A 38 -5.08 2.20 3.81
C MET A 38 -3.89 3.14 3.98
N PHE A 39 -3.70 4.10 3.06
CA PHE A 39 -2.71 5.18 3.19
C PHE A 39 -3.16 6.42 2.43
N ASP A 40 -2.64 7.58 2.85
CA ASP A 40 -3.02 8.88 2.31
C ASP A 40 -2.00 9.46 1.35
N GLU A 41 -0.77 8.98 1.45
CA GLU A 41 0.33 9.41 0.58
C GLU A 41 1.38 8.32 0.45
N ILE A 42 2.08 8.30 -0.67
CA ILE A 42 3.37 7.65 -0.81
C ILE A 42 4.42 8.76 -0.75
N GLN A 43 5.20 8.79 0.33
CA GLN A 43 6.26 9.78 0.53
C GLN A 43 7.45 9.54 -0.38
N ASN A 44 7.81 8.27 -0.55
CA ASN A 44 8.91 7.89 -1.42
C ASN A 44 8.66 6.50 -2.01
N ILE A 45 8.98 6.38 -3.30
CA ILE A 45 9.04 5.11 -4.02
C ILE A 45 10.24 5.14 -4.96
N ASN A 46 11.02 4.09 -4.97
CA ASN A 46 12.19 3.97 -5.83
C ASN A 46 12.48 2.50 -6.16
N SER A 47 13.23 2.25 -7.23
CA SER A 47 13.52 0.90 -7.74
C SER A 47 14.89 0.34 -7.32
N THR A 48 15.69 1.10 -6.59
CA THR A 48 17.08 0.73 -6.27
C THR A 48 17.42 0.83 -4.79
N GLY A 49 16.53 1.39 -3.97
CA GLY A 49 16.70 1.55 -2.52
C GLY A 49 16.19 0.35 -1.73
N GLY A 50 16.08 0.56 -0.42
CA GLY A 50 15.63 -0.44 0.53
C GLY A 50 16.73 -1.38 0.99
N GLU A 51 16.41 -2.25 1.94
CA GLU A 51 17.35 -3.18 2.56
C GLU A 51 18.08 -4.08 1.54
N PHE A 52 17.39 -4.46 0.47
CA PHE A 52 17.92 -5.40 -0.54
C PHE A 52 18.39 -4.70 -1.83
N GLY A 53 18.33 -3.37 -1.91
CA GLY A 53 18.71 -2.61 -3.10
C GLY A 53 17.85 -2.90 -4.34
N LYS A 54 16.61 -3.33 -4.14
CA LYS A 54 15.68 -3.74 -5.22
C LYS A 54 14.39 -2.92 -5.27
N GLY A 55 14.38 -1.86 -4.49
CA GLY A 55 13.27 -0.93 -4.40
C GLY A 55 12.65 -0.87 -3.01
N SER A 56 12.06 0.27 -2.71
CA SER A 56 11.33 0.49 -1.48
C SER A 56 10.17 1.44 -1.68
N VAL A 57 9.20 1.34 -0.80
CA VAL A 57 8.09 2.29 -0.72
C VAL A 57 7.90 2.71 0.73
N VAL A 58 7.74 4.01 0.95
CA VAL A 58 7.36 4.59 2.23
C VAL A 58 6.05 5.34 2.05
N ALA A 59 5.06 5.00 2.85
CA ALA A 59 3.72 5.60 2.81
C ALA A 59 3.23 5.93 4.22
N ASN A 60 2.29 6.86 4.32
CA ASN A 60 1.68 7.28 5.56
C ASN A 60 0.15 7.18 5.50
N LEU A 61 -0.43 6.81 6.62
CA LEU A 61 -1.85 6.98 6.92
C LEU A 61 -1.97 8.00 8.05
N SER A 62 -2.70 9.08 7.81
CA SER A 62 -3.07 10.05 8.86
C SER A 62 -4.11 9.41 9.77
N ILE A 63 -3.77 9.30 11.04
CA ILE A 63 -4.66 8.74 12.04
C ILE A 63 -5.46 9.89 12.68
N ASN A 64 -6.77 9.77 12.65
CA ASN A 64 -7.67 10.63 13.41
C ASN A 64 -8.72 9.78 14.15
N PRO A 65 -9.29 10.27 15.25
CA PRO A 65 -10.20 9.50 16.10
C PRO A 65 -11.49 9.04 15.40
N ASN A 66 -11.83 9.61 14.25
CA ASN A 66 -13.06 9.34 13.50
C ASN A 66 -12.87 8.29 12.40
N LEU A 67 -11.68 7.71 12.25
CA LEU A 67 -11.48 6.63 11.30
C LEU A 67 -12.42 5.46 11.63
N TRP A 68 -13.02 4.91 10.58
CA TRP A 68 -14.12 3.95 10.66
C TRP A 68 -13.83 2.74 11.55
N PHE A 69 -12.61 2.23 11.54
CA PHE A 69 -12.26 1.05 12.32
C PHE A 69 -12.25 1.30 13.83
N PHE A 70 -12.04 2.52 14.29
CA PHE A 70 -12.12 2.85 15.72
C PHE A 70 -13.54 2.79 16.29
N ASN A 71 -14.57 2.82 15.44
CA ASN A 71 -15.96 2.72 15.87
C ASN A 71 -16.41 1.27 16.07
N CYS A 72 -15.65 0.30 15.56
CA CYS A 72 -16.03 -1.11 15.56
C CYS A 72 -14.97 -2.07 16.09
N HIS A 73 -13.74 -1.61 16.26
CA HIS A 73 -12.62 -2.47 16.67
C HIS A 73 -11.78 -1.82 17.80
N PHE A 74 -12.17 -1.94 19.06
CA PHE A 74 -13.41 -2.52 19.59
C PHE A 74 -14.28 -1.41 20.18
N LYS A 75 -15.54 -1.67 20.49
CA LYS A 75 -16.52 -0.64 20.90
C LYS A 75 -16.08 0.19 22.11
N GLU A 76 -15.49 -0.43 23.13
CA GLU A 76 -14.98 0.23 24.34
C GLU A 76 -13.47 0.24 24.45
N ASP A 77 -12.78 -0.33 23.46
CA ASP A 77 -11.32 -0.43 23.40
C ASP A 77 -10.85 -0.20 21.93
N PRO A 78 -10.92 1.06 21.45
CA PRO A 78 -10.65 1.37 20.05
C PRO A 78 -9.17 1.26 19.72
N VAL A 79 -8.85 0.35 18.83
CA VAL A 79 -7.52 0.13 18.28
C VAL A 79 -7.61 -0.19 16.79
N MET A 80 -6.65 0.25 16.01
CA MET A 80 -6.58 -0.10 14.58
C MET A 80 -6.36 -1.61 14.44
N PRO A 81 -7.17 -2.33 13.64
CA PRO A 81 -6.92 -3.74 13.34
C PRO A 81 -5.54 -3.93 12.69
N GLY A 82 -4.71 -4.78 13.25
CA GLY A 82 -3.37 -5.06 12.69
C GLY A 82 -3.41 -5.61 11.27
N CYS A 83 -4.47 -6.36 10.92
CA CYS A 83 -4.67 -6.85 9.56
C CYS A 83 -4.82 -5.73 8.52
N LEU A 84 -5.31 -4.55 8.89
CA LEU A 84 -5.38 -3.39 7.98
C LEU A 84 -3.99 -2.83 7.67
N GLY A 85 -3.08 -2.85 8.64
CA GLY A 85 -1.68 -2.49 8.41
C GLY A 85 -0.97 -3.48 7.48
N LEU A 86 -1.25 -4.78 7.63
CA LEU A 86 -0.75 -5.80 6.71
C LEU A 86 -1.31 -5.60 5.29
N ASP A 87 -2.61 -5.34 5.19
CA ASP A 87 -3.24 -5.07 3.90
C ASP A 87 -2.66 -3.81 3.23
N ALA A 88 -2.37 -2.76 4.00
CA ALA A 88 -1.67 -1.58 3.49
C ALA A 88 -0.33 -1.94 2.82
N MET A 89 0.45 -2.81 3.43
CA MET A 89 1.73 -3.26 2.86
C MET A 89 1.53 -4.09 1.58
N TRP A 90 0.52 -4.94 1.51
CA TRP A 90 0.16 -5.62 0.25
C TRP A 90 -0.29 -4.64 -0.85
N GLN A 91 -1.06 -3.61 -0.49
CA GLN A 91 -1.45 -2.56 -1.42
C GLN A 91 -0.22 -1.83 -1.99
N LEU A 92 0.78 -1.54 -1.15
CA LEU A 92 2.03 -0.91 -1.57
C LEU A 92 2.86 -1.82 -2.49
N VAL A 93 2.90 -3.12 -2.24
CA VAL A 93 3.53 -4.09 -3.16
C VAL A 93 2.83 -4.08 -4.52
N GLY A 94 1.50 -4.11 -4.52
CA GLY A 94 0.71 -4.03 -5.76
C GLY A 94 0.94 -2.72 -6.52
N PHE A 95 0.96 -1.60 -5.81
CA PHE A 95 1.27 -0.30 -6.40
C PHE A 95 2.68 -0.26 -7.00
N PHE A 96 3.68 -0.77 -6.28
CA PHE A 96 5.06 -0.84 -6.75
C PHE A 96 5.18 -1.64 -8.07
N LEU A 97 4.51 -2.77 -8.18
CA LEU A 97 4.53 -3.57 -9.41
C LEU A 97 3.93 -2.79 -10.59
N GLY A 98 2.82 -2.10 -10.41
CA GLY A 98 2.27 -1.21 -11.43
C GLY A 98 3.21 -0.05 -11.77
N TRP A 99 3.85 0.54 -10.76
CA TRP A 99 4.80 1.65 -10.89
C TRP A 99 6.04 1.28 -11.70
N VAL A 100 6.57 0.07 -11.54
CA VAL A 100 7.69 -0.44 -12.37
C VAL A 100 7.23 -0.94 -13.76
N GLY A 101 5.93 -0.85 -14.06
CA GLY A 101 5.38 -1.17 -15.39
C GLY A 101 4.95 -2.62 -15.58
N GLU A 102 4.83 -3.40 -14.51
CA GLU A 102 4.30 -4.76 -14.60
C GLU A 102 2.78 -4.72 -14.76
N PRO A 103 2.23 -5.32 -15.82
CA PRO A 103 0.78 -5.37 -16.02
C PRO A 103 0.14 -6.44 -15.15
N GLY A 104 -1.16 -6.31 -14.90
CA GLY A 104 -1.96 -7.36 -14.30
C GLY A 104 -2.68 -6.93 -13.03
N LYS A 105 -3.48 -7.85 -12.52
CA LYS A 105 -4.28 -7.65 -11.29
C LYS A 105 -3.53 -8.21 -10.09
N GLY A 106 -3.32 -7.37 -9.07
CA GLY A 106 -2.70 -7.80 -7.81
C GLY A 106 -3.57 -8.80 -7.05
N ARG A 107 -2.94 -9.83 -6.52
CA ARG A 107 -3.54 -10.77 -5.56
C ARG A 107 -2.50 -11.12 -4.52
N ALA A 108 -2.85 -11.02 -3.23
CA ALA A 108 -2.00 -11.51 -2.16
C ALA A 108 -1.93 -13.03 -2.23
N LEU A 109 -0.73 -13.57 -2.23
CA LEU A 109 -0.51 -15.02 -2.30
C LEU A 109 -0.22 -15.63 -0.93
N GLY A 110 0.30 -14.85 0.00
CA GLY A 110 0.63 -15.32 1.34
C GLY A 110 1.56 -14.40 2.09
N VAL A 111 1.87 -14.81 3.29
CA VAL A 111 2.80 -14.16 4.19
C VAL A 111 3.52 -15.23 5.00
N SER A 112 4.83 -15.12 5.16
CA SER A 112 5.62 -16.13 5.89
C SER A 112 5.57 -15.93 7.40
N SER A 113 5.55 -14.68 7.86
CA SER A 113 5.50 -14.32 9.28
C SER A 113 4.95 -12.92 9.47
N VAL A 114 4.10 -12.74 10.46
CA VAL A 114 3.60 -11.45 10.91
C VAL A 114 3.76 -11.36 12.42
N LYS A 115 4.27 -10.23 12.90
CA LYS A 115 4.34 -9.91 14.33
C LYS A 115 3.74 -8.53 14.55
N PHE A 116 2.83 -8.42 15.49
CA PHE A 116 2.30 -7.17 15.97
C PHE A 116 2.92 -6.89 17.34
N ILE A 117 3.77 -5.88 17.44
CA ILE A 117 4.53 -5.55 18.66
C ILE A 117 4.10 -4.23 19.30
N GLY A 118 3.08 -3.59 18.73
CA GLY A 118 2.53 -2.34 19.24
C GLY A 118 1.11 -2.13 18.73
N GLU A 119 0.49 -1.07 19.19
CA GLU A 119 -0.90 -0.70 18.89
C GLU A 119 -0.95 0.67 18.23
N VAL A 120 -1.85 0.85 17.27
CA VAL A 120 -2.19 2.15 16.69
C VAL A 120 -3.49 2.62 17.32
N LEU A 121 -3.38 3.53 18.28
CA LEU A 121 -4.49 4.09 19.05
C LEU A 121 -4.95 5.44 18.47
N LYS A 122 -6.08 5.95 18.95
CA LYS A 122 -6.66 7.24 18.50
C LYS A 122 -5.75 8.45 18.69
N ASN A 123 -4.80 8.40 19.62
CA ASN A 123 -3.86 9.48 19.93
C ASN A 123 -2.60 9.48 19.05
N ILE A 124 -2.40 8.44 18.25
CA ILE A 124 -1.34 8.41 17.23
C ILE A 124 -1.72 9.38 16.11
N LYS A 125 -0.76 10.07 15.54
CA LYS A 125 -1.00 11.01 14.44
C LYS A 125 -0.81 10.37 13.07
N ILE A 126 0.16 9.50 12.95
CA ILE A 126 0.56 8.91 11.66
C ILE A 126 0.92 7.44 11.88
N ALA A 127 0.36 6.56 11.08
CA ALA A 127 0.87 5.22 10.86
C ALA A 127 1.74 5.23 9.58
N ARG A 128 3.01 4.88 9.74
CA ARG A 128 3.97 4.83 8.64
C ARG A 128 4.20 3.40 8.21
N TYR A 129 4.09 3.16 6.92
CA TYR A 129 4.38 1.88 6.30
C TYR A 129 5.67 1.97 5.50
N GLN A 130 6.50 0.96 5.62
CA GLN A 130 7.69 0.81 4.79
C GLN A 130 7.76 -0.63 4.29
N ILE A 131 8.00 -0.78 2.99
CA ILE A 131 8.28 -2.07 2.37
C ILE A 131 9.60 -1.99 1.62
N ASP A 132 10.35 -3.07 1.68
CA ASP A 132 11.60 -3.25 0.95
C ASP A 132 11.49 -4.49 0.06
N MET A 133 11.67 -4.28 -1.25
CA MET A 133 11.56 -5.35 -2.23
C MET A 133 12.77 -6.26 -2.15
N LYS A 134 12.54 -7.51 -1.75
CA LYS A 134 13.59 -8.52 -1.65
C LYS A 134 13.86 -9.19 -2.99
N ARG A 135 12.81 -9.45 -3.75
CA ARG A 135 12.88 -10.18 -5.01
C ARG A 135 11.64 -9.97 -5.84
N ILE A 136 11.81 -9.81 -7.14
CA ILE A 136 10.73 -9.81 -8.13
C ILE A 136 11.01 -10.96 -9.09
N LEU A 137 10.10 -11.91 -9.15
CA LEU A 137 10.20 -13.09 -10.01
C LEU A 137 9.20 -12.98 -11.15
N LYS A 138 9.70 -13.02 -12.38
CA LYS A 138 8.86 -13.06 -13.57
C LYS A 138 8.71 -14.52 -14.04
N LYS A 139 7.47 -14.98 -14.06
CA LYS A 139 7.11 -16.29 -14.60
C LYS A 139 6.11 -16.10 -15.74
N LYS A 140 5.96 -17.11 -16.60
CA LYS A 140 4.97 -17.04 -17.69
C LYS A 140 3.57 -16.79 -17.11
N GLY A 141 3.02 -15.59 -17.42
CA GLY A 141 1.69 -15.19 -16.98
C GLY A 141 1.58 -14.62 -15.55
N ALA A 142 2.69 -14.45 -14.82
CA ALA A 142 2.67 -13.87 -13.46
C ALA A 142 3.97 -13.17 -13.09
N VAL A 143 3.86 -12.16 -12.22
CA VAL A 143 4.98 -11.51 -11.52
C VAL A 143 4.76 -11.68 -10.02
N VAL A 144 5.76 -12.13 -9.30
CA VAL A 144 5.70 -12.38 -7.84
C VAL A 144 6.87 -11.71 -7.15
#